data_bb3a9a652fd010c650dd77f1dc68cad4
#
_entry.id   bb3a9a652fd010c650dd77f1dc68cad4
#
_cell.length_a   1.000
_cell.length_b   1.000
_cell.length_c   1.000
_cell.angle_alpha   90.00
_cell.angle_beta   90.00
_cell.angle_gamma   90.00
#
_symmetry.space_group_name_H-M   'P 1'
#
loop_
_entity.id
_entity.type
_entity.pdbx_description
1 polymer ?
#
loop_
_entity_poly.entity_id
_entity_poly.type
_entity_poly.pdbx_seq_one_letter_code
_entity_poly.pdbx_strand_id
1 'polypeptide(L)'
;FQAGSVSTVQNRWIFSEEDLKSVISIENKKMDGPVFASWLAKGKGKLRITNLHDRHSRKSYGVFFPGGERYVTSKREELFMYFDPGDMKPPLNVYFSGWKKQESFEGYNMMKKMGAPFLLVTDVRLTGGAFYLGDKEYESLVIDGIKKYLKLLKFDESQLILSGLSMGTFGSLYYGCTLRPHAFILGKPLGSLGDIAENERIKRPGVFPTSLDVLKKNTNNMNANAIKCINDRFWDKFDETDF
;
A
#
# COMPACT_ATOMS: atom_id res chain seq x y z
N PHE A 1 -23.33 13.26 -21.80
CA PHE A 1 -22.79 12.39 -22.86
C PHE A 1 -22.86 13.19 -24.16
N GLN A 2 -21.88 14.00 -24.46
CA GLN A 2 -21.64 14.24 -25.88
C GLN A 2 -20.99 12.93 -26.36
N ALA A 3 -21.67 12.25 -27.23
CA ALA A 3 -21.17 11.12 -27.94
C ALA A 3 -19.99 11.57 -28.83
N GLY A 4 -18.85 11.77 -28.22
CA GLY A 4 -17.60 11.76 -28.93
C GLY A 4 -17.45 10.36 -29.46
N SER A 5 -17.22 10.20 -30.75
CA SER A 5 -16.82 8.92 -31.29
C SER A 5 -15.67 8.37 -30.45
N VAL A 6 -15.67 7.07 -30.11
CA VAL A 6 -14.53 6.39 -29.47
C VAL A 6 -13.23 6.55 -30.27
N SER A 7 -13.30 7.01 -31.50
CA SER A 7 -12.15 7.40 -32.35
C SER A 7 -11.58 8.79 -32.02
N THR A 8 -12.25 9.62 -31.23
CA THR A 8 -11.76 10.96 -30.89
C THR A 8 -10.79 10.86 -29.73
N VAL A 9 -9.50 10.99 -30.03
CA VAL A 9 -8.43 10.99 -29.02
C VAL A 9 -8.40 12.35 -28.33
N GLN A 10 -8.76 12.39 -27.04
CA GLN A 10 -8.72 13.60 -26.21
C GLN A 10 -7.31 13.90 -25.70
N ASN A 11 -6.61 12.86 -25.26
CA ASN A 11 -5.26 12.97 -24.76
C ASN A 11 -4.42 11.80 -25.27
N ARG A 12 -3.12 12.05 -25.46
CA ARG A 12 -2.16 11.03 -25.84
C ARG A 12 -0.91 11.17 -24.98
N TRP A 13 -0.48 10.06 -24.39
CA TRP A 13 0.78 9.94 -23.67
C TRP A 13 1.69 8.94 -24.40
N ILE A 14 2.96 9.25 -24.46
CA ILE A 14 3.99 8.39 -25.07
C ILE A 14 4.97 8.05 -23.97
N PHE A 15 5.22 6.78 -23.80
CA PHE A 15 6.16 6.24 -22.81
C PHE A 15 7.26 5.46 -23.52
N SER A 16 8.50 5.69 -23.12
CA SER A 16 9.66 4.94 -23.56
C SER A 16 9.77 3.60 -22.82
N GLU A 17 10.66 2.73 -23.26
CA GLU A 17 10.98 1.49 -22.55
C GLU A 17 11.46 1.76 -21.12
N GLU A 18 12.20 2.84 -20.91
CA GLU A 18 12.70 3.24 -19.59
C GLU A 18 11.54 3.63 -18.64
N ASP A 19 10.56 4.37 -19.16
CA ASP A 19 9.37 4.75 -18.37
C ASP A 19 8.57 3.51 -17.92
N LEU A 20 8.59 2.42 -18.74
CA LEU A 20 7.88 1.17 -18.42
C LEU A 20 8.52 0.37 -17.28
N LYS A 21 9.71 0.71 -16.82
CA LYS A 21 10.37 0.10 -15.66
C LYS A 21 9.75 0.55 -14.33
N SER A 22 8.98 1.62 -14.36
CA SER A 22 8.30 2.16 -13.18
C SER A 22 6.78 2.19 -13.36
N VAL A 23 6.05 2.42 -12.27
CA VAL A 23 4.59 2.60 -12.32
C VAL A 23 4.28 3.86 -13.11
N ILE A 24 3.46 3.73 -14.16
CA ILE A 24 2.96 4.86 -14.93
C ILE A 24 1.64 5.32 -14.30
N SER A 25 1.59 6.59 -13.89
CA SER A 25 0.37 7.22 -13.41
C SER A 25 -0.11 8.27 -14.42
N ILE A 26 -1.35 8.13 -14.86
CA ILE A 26 -2.01 9.09 -15.74
C ILE A 26 -3.12 9.76 -14.95
N GLU A 27 -3.00 11.06 -14.72
CA GLU A 27 -4.05 11.83 -14.08
C GLU A 27 -5.10 12.24 -15.11
N ASN A 28 -6.35 11.91 -14.81
CA ASN A 28 -7.50 12.36 -15.58
C ASN A 28 -7.93 13.75 -15.10
N LYS A 29 -7.29 14.78 -15.64
CA LYS A 29 -7.63 16.18 -15.32
C LYS A 29 -8.81 16.63 -16.16
N LYS A 30 -9.87 17.12 -15.52
CA LYS A 30 -10.99 17.83 -16.14
C LYS A 30 -11.94 16.99 -17.01
N MET A 31 -12.11 15.69 -16.76
CA MET A 31 -13.13 14.94 -17.49
C MET A 31 -14.23 14.46 -16.53
N ASP A 32 -15.44 14.85 -16.81
CA ASP A 32 -16.64 14.31 -16.19
C ASP A 32 -17.18 13.20 -17.09
N GLY A 33 -17.23 11.99 -16.58
CA GLY A 33 -17.78 10.84 -17.29
C GLY A 33 -16.81 9.67 -17.52
N PRO A 34 -17.25 8.63 -18.20
CA PRO A 34 -16.45 7.44 -18.47
C PRO A 34 -15.26 7.75 -19.36
N VAL A 35 -14.12 7.18 -19.02
CA VAL A 35 -12.86 7.29 -19.77
C VAL A 35 -12.55 5.95 -20.42
N PHE A 36 -12.25 5.98 -21.70
CA PHE A 36 -11.80 4.82 -22.45
C PHE A 36 -10.29 5.00 -22.74
N ALA A 37 -9.51 4.01 -22.36
CA ALA A 37 -8.10 3.97 -22.68
C ALA A 37 -7.82 2.92 -23.76
N SER A 38 -7.06 3.31 -24.78
CA SER A 38 -6.52 2.37 -25.78
C SER A 38 -5.00 2.41 -25.76
N TRP A 39 -4.39 1.28 -26.03
CA TRP A 39 -2.95 1.09 -25.94
C TRP A 39 -2.39 0.72 -27.33
N LEU A 40 -1.33 1.38 -27.71
CA LEU A 40 -0.56 1.04 -28.90
C LEU A 40 0.89 0.88 -28.52
N ALA A 41 1.46 -0.30 -28.76
CA ALA A 41 2.89 -0.54 -28.62
C ALA A 41 3.56 -0.58 -29.99
N LYS A 42 4.73 0.07 -30.13
CA LYS A 42 5.59 0.02 -31.30
C LYS A 42 6.99 -0.42 -30.89
N GLY A 43 7.55 -1.40 -31.57
CA GLY A 43 8.89 -1.90 -31.28
C GLY A 43 9.02 -3.40 -31.54
N LYS A 44 10.18 -3.96 -31.18
CA LYS A 44 10.43 -5.40 -31.20
C LYS A 44 10.41 -5.92 -29.79
N GLY A 45 9.60 -6.94 -29.51
CA GLY A 45 9.50 -7.52 -28.17
C GLY A 45 8.09 -7.87 -27.78
N LYS A 46 7.89 -8.09 -26.49
CA LYS A 46 6.57 -8.39 -25.89
C LYS A 46 6.28 -7.36 -24.81
N LEU A 47 5.16 -6.67 -24.90
CA LEU A 47 4.61 -5.84 -23.84
C LEU A 47 3.56 -6.64 -23.09
N ARG A 48 3.68 -6.70 -21.77
CA ARG A 48 2.69 -7.34 -20.90
C ARG A 48 2.16 -6.31 -19.91
N ILE A 49 0.88 -6.00 -20.01
CA ILE A 49 0.17 -5.22 -19.00
C ILE A 49 -0.28 -6.21 -17.92
N THR A 50 0.31 -6.14 -16.73
CA THR A 50 0.03 -7.05 -15.63
C THR A 50 -1.05 -6.52 -14.70
N ASN A 51 -1.20 -5.21 -14.63
CA ASN A 51 -2.19 -4.58 -13.78
C ASN A 51 -2.62 -3.22 -14.37
N LEU A 52 -3.90 -2.94 -14.31
CA LEU A 52 -4.49 -1.64 -14.61
C LEU A 52 -5.27 -1.20 -13.37
N HIS A 53 -4.78 -0.17 -12.70
CA HIS A 53 -5.40 0.35 -11.48
C HIS A 53 -6.22 1.57 -11.82
N ASP A 54 -7.54 1.43 -11.82
CA ASP A 54 -8.47 2.55 -11.93
C ASP A 54 -8.72 3.09 -10.51
N ARG A 55 -8.43 4.38 -10.33
CA ARG A 55 -8.59 5.05 -9.04
C ARG A 55 -9.73 6.05 -9.09
N HIS A 56 -10.65 5.90 -8.17
CA HIS A 56 -11.72 6.87 -8.00
C HIS A 56 -11.17 8.25 -7.62
N SER A 57 -11.89 9.29 -8.05
CA SER A 57 -11.58 10.65 -7.65
C SER A 57 -11.54 10.79 -6.13
N ARG A 58 -10.46 11.37 -5.62
CA ARG A 58 -10.35 11.77 -4.22
C ARG A 58 -11.01 13.12 -3.94
N LYS A 59 -11.81 13.59 -4.90
CA LYS A 59 -12.47 14.89 -4.88
C LYS A 59 -11.44 16.01 -4.69
N SER A 60 -11.76 17.02 -3.89
CA SER A 60 -10.85 18.14 -3.60
C SER A 60 -9.76 17.81 -2.58
N TYR A 61 -9.85 16.69 -1.89
CA TYR A 61 -8.94 16.39 -0.78
C TYR A 61 -7.59 15.80 -1.24
N GLY A 62 -7.58 14.99 -2.31
CA GLY A 62 -6.38 14.30 -2.78
C GLY A 62 -5.79 13.28 -1.78
N VAL A 63 -6.31 13.20 -0.56
CA VAL A 63 -5.81 12.47 0.60
C VAL A 63 -6.91 11.70 1.33
N PHE A 64 -8.00 11.37 0.67
CA PHE A 64 -9.22 10.71 1.12
C PHE A 64 -10.16 11.59 1.94
N PHE A 65 -9.68 12.31 2.95
CA PHE A 65 -10.44 13.32 3.70
C PHE A 65 -9.50 14.37 4.33
N PRO A 66 -10.04 15.50 4.80
CA PRO A 66 -9.25 16.59 5.38
C PRO A 66 -8.34 16.11 6.50
N GLY A 67 -7.10 16.59 6.53
CA GLY A 67 -6.08 16.23 7.51
C GLY A 67 -5.29 14.96 7.16
N GLY A 68 -5.63 14.26 6.08
CA GLY A 68 -4.81 13.17 5.57
C GLY A 68 -3.54 13.67 4.90
N GLU A 69 -2.51 12.85 4.89
CA GLU A 69 -1.24 13.11 4.21
C GLU A 69 -1.01 12.07 3.11
N ARG A 70 -0.43 12.50 2.02
CA ARG A 70 -0.01 11.67 0.90
C ARG A 70 1.50 11.72 0.77
N TYR A 71 2.13 10.57 0.85
CA TYR A 71 3.56 10.38 0.62
C TYR A 71 3.75 9.69 -0.73
N VAL A 72 4.76 10.12 -1.48
CA VAL A 72 5.02 9.59 -2.84
C VAL A 72 6.50 9.36 -3.00
N THR A 73 6.88 8.17 -3.45
CA THR A 73 8.26 7.84 -3.80
C THR A 73 8.67 8.42 -5.15
N SER A 74 9.96 8.42 -5.44
CA SER A 74 10.52 8.77 -6.76
C SER A 74 9.92 7.90 -7.88
N LYS A 75 9.51 6.66 -7.58
CA LYS A 75 8.80 5.74 -8.49
C LYS A 75 7.28 5.95 -8.53
N ARG A 76 6.77 7.05 -7.95
CA ARG A 76 5.35 7.38 -7.89
C ARG A 76 4.49 6.38 -7.11
N GLU A 77 5.10 5.62 -6.21
CA GLU A 77 4.35 4.77 -5.28
C GLU A 77 3.81 5.61 -4.14
N GLU A 78 2.56 5.37 -3.76
CA GLU A 78 1.84 6.19 -2.80
C GLU A 78 1.59 5.45 -1.50
N LEU A 79 1.71 6.20 -0.41
CA LEU A 79 1.34 5.83 0.93
C LEU A 79 0.49 6.95 1.52
N PHE A 80 -0.57 6.60 2.25
CA PHE A 80 -1.43 7.58 2.90
C PHE A 80 -1.44 7.38 4.41
N MET A 81 -1.39 8.50 5.11
CA MET A 81 -1.50 8.52 6.58
C MET A 81 -2.53 9.55 7.02
N TYR A 82 -3.20 9.27 8.12
CA TYR A 82 -4.08 10.21 8.80
C TYR A 82 -3.81 10.17 10.29
N PHE A 83 -3.47 11.31 10.84
CA PHE A 83 -3.21 11.48 12.27
C PHE A 83 -4.34 12.22 12.96
N ASP A 84 -4.74 11.70 14.12
CA ASP A 84 -5.65 12.36 15.05
C ASP A 84 -4.96 12.46 16.41
N PRO A 85 -4.84 13.66 16.98
CA PRO A 85 -4.11 13.86 18.24
C PRO A 85 -4.84 13.29 19.46
N GLY A 86 -6.12 12.96 19.35
CA GLY A 86 -6.91 12.49 20.48
C GLY A 86 -6.76 13.39 21.71
N ASP A 87 -6.53 12.76 22.86
CA ASP A 87 -6.26 13.45 24.14
C ASP A 87 -4.78 13.80 24.35
N MET A 88 -3.94 13.55 23.36
CA MET A 88 -2.47 13.76 23.38
C MET A 88 -1.72 12.99 24.48
N LYS A 89 -2.31 11.93 25.02
CA LYS A 89 -1.66 11.06 26.02
C LYS A 89 -1.22 9.75 25.39
N PRO A 90 -0.12 9.15 25.87
CA PRO A 90 0.32 7.86 25.35
C PRO A 90 -0.70 6.72 25.61
N PRO A 91 -0.69 5.70 24.76
CA PRO A 91 0.20 5.46 23.63
C PRO A 91 -0.27 6.11 22.32
N LEU A 92 0.66 6.27 21.35
CA LEU A 92 0.29 6.46 19.95
C LEU A 92 -0.15 5.11 19.38
N ASN A 93 -1.38 5.05 18.87
CA ASN A 93 -1.95 3.86 18.28
C ASN A 93 -1.84 3.94 16.76
N VAL A 94 -0.99 3.13 16.14
CA VAL A 94 -0.86 3.06 14.67
C VAL A 94 -1.67 1.88 14.16
N TYR A 95 -2.59 2.13 13.23
CA TYR A 95 -3.41 1.11 12.61
C TYR A 95 -3.09 0.99 11.12
N PHE A 96 -2.59 -0.17 10.73
CA PHE A 96 -2.37 -0.53 9.35
C PHE A 96 -3.64 -1.12 8.73
N SER A 97 -4.15 -0.50 7.69
CA SER A 97 -5.36 -0.96 6.99
C SER A 97 -5.18 -2.34 6.39
N GLY A 98 -6.22 -3.17 6.48
CA GLY A 98 -6.31 -4.44 5.79
C GLY A 98 -6.56 -4.29 4.28
N TRP A 99 -6.69 -5.42 3.59
CA TRP A 99 -7.04 -5.42 2.17
C TRP A 99 -8.46 -4.93 1.93
N LYS A 100 -8.65 -4.05 0.97
CA LYS A 100 -9.97 -3.56 0.54
C LYS A 100 -9.96 -3.03 -0.88
N LYS A 101 -11.08 -3.19 -1.58
CA LYS A 101 -11.21 -2.73 -2.98
C LYS A 101 -11.19 -1.21 -3.11
N GLN A 102 -11.79 -0.51 -2.16
CA GLN A 102 -11.87 0.95 -2.19
C GLN A 102 -10.68 1.58 -1.46
N GLU A 103 -10.06 2.55 -2.10
CA GLU A 103 -9.01 3.36 -1.47
C GLU A 103 -9.61 4.26 -0.40
N SER A 104 -9.27 3.99 0.84
CA SER A 104 -9.72 4.78 2.00
C SER A 104 -8.91 4.41 3.23
N PHE A 105 -9.06 5.16 4.31
CA PHE A 105 -8.60 4.71 5.62
C PHE A 105 -9.57 3.68 6.22
N GLU A 106 -9.03 2.72 6.94
CA GLU A 106 -9.77 1.74 7.73
C GLU A 106 -9.61 2.06 9.21
N GLY A 107 -10.59 1.66 10.01
CA GLY A 107 -10.51 1.77 11.47
C GLY A 107 -10.80 3.15 12.06
N TYR A 108 -11.11 4.17 11.25
CA TYR A 108 -11.30 5.54 11.75
C TYR A 108 -12.28 5.62 12.93
N ASN A 109 -13.49 5.09 12.77
CA ASN A 109 -14.50 5.17 13.82
C ASN A 109 -14.12 4.40 15.09
N MET A 110 -13.42 3.27 14.93
CA MET A 110 -12.93 2.46 16.05
C MET A 110 -11.85 3.24 16.82
N MET A 111 -10.84 3.74 16.10
CA MET A 111 -9.74 4.49 16.71
C MET A 111 -10.22 5.80 17.35
N LYS A 112 -11.14 6.51 16.69
CA LYS A 112 -11.69 7.75 17.22
C LYS A 112 -12.45 7.56 18.53
N LYS A 113 -13.14 6.42 18.70
CA LYS A 113 -13.84 6.09 19.95
C LYS A 113 -12.92 5.85 21.15
N MET A 114 -11.66 5.50 20.91
CA MET A 114 -10.68 5.31 21.99
C MET A 114 -10.28 6.63 22.66
N GLY A 115 -10.38 7.74 21.94
CA GLY A 115 -10.00 9.05 22.45
C GLY A 115 -8.49 9.32 22.54
N ALA A 116 -7.66 8.29 22.39
CA ALA A 116 -6.19 8.39 22.40
C ALA A 116 -5.64 8.83 21.04
N PRO A 117 -4.39 9.32 20.95
CA PRO A 117 -3.74 9.61 19.69
C PRO A 117 -3.68 8.39 18.77
N PHE A 118 -3.98 8.58 17.50
CA PHE A 118 -3.86 7.49 16.53
C PHE A 118 -3.37 7.95 15.15
N LEU A 119 -2.73 7.02 14.45
CA LEU A 119 -2.28 7.17 13.08
C LEU A 119 -2.84 6.02 12.23
N LEU A 120 -3.63 6.35 11.22
CA LEU A 120 -4.09 5.38 10.23
C LEU A 120 -3.08 5.36 9.08
N VAL A 121 -2.65 4.17 8.69
CA VAL A 121 -1.73 3.94 7.58
C VAL A 121 -2.42 3.10 6.52
N THR A 122 -2.39 3.52 5.27
CA THR A 122 -3.03 2.79 4.18
C THR A 122 -2.13 2.69 2.96
N ASP A 123 -1.97 1.47 2.47
CA ASP A 123 -1.27 1.13 1.23
C ASP A 123 -2.30 1.00 0.11
N VAL A 124 -2.19 1.86 -0.91
CA VAL A 124 -3.13 1.90 -2.04
C VAL A 124 -2.54 1.34 -3.33
N ARG A 125 -1.36 0.76 -3.25
CA ARG A 125 -0.72 0.14 -4.41
C ARG A 125 -1.38 -1.20 -4.69
N LEU A 126 -1.47 -1.58 -5.95
CA LEU A 126 -2.18 -2.77 -6.40
C LEU A 126 -3.67 -2.77 -6.01
N THR A 127 -4.39 -3.82 -6.35
CA THR A 127 -5.78 -3.97 -5.92
C THR A 127 -5.84 -4.35 -4.45
N GLY A 128 -6.24 -3.42 -3.61
CA GLY A 128 -6.41 -3.63 -2.16
C GLY A 128 -5.15 -3.46 -1.31
N GLY A 129 -4.00 -3.12 -1.92
CA GLY A 129 -2.73 -2.88 -1.24
C GLY A 129 -1.63 -3.86 -1.62
N ALA A 130 -0.38 -3.53 -1.31
CA ALA A 130 0.81 -4.32 -1.59
C ALA A 130 1.52 -4.81 -0.31
N PHE A 131 0.76 -5.05 0.76
CA PHE A 131 1.25 -5.51 2.07
C PHE A 131 2.30 -4.59 2.71
N TYR A 132 2.30 -3.32 2.33
CA TYR A 132 3.28 -2.35 2.82
C TYR A 132 4.74 -2.67 2.45
N LEU A 133 4.99 -3.71 1.65
CA LEU A 133 6.32 -4.02 1.11
C LEU A 133 6.66 -3.08 -0.04
N GLY A 134 7.87 -2.58 -0.07
CA GLY A 134 8.36 -1.70 -1.11
C GLY A 134 9.88 -1.77 -1.26
N ASP A 135 10.45 -0.80 -1.96
CA ASP A 135 11.88 -0.56 -1.89
C ASP A 135 12.23 0.23 -0.61
N LYS A 136 13.52 0.47 -0.42
CA LYS A 136 14.01 1.21 0.77
C LYS A 136 13.36 2.58 0.93
N GLU A 137 13.11 3.28 -0.19
CA GLU A 137 12.46 4.59 -0.16
C GLU A 137 11.04 4.49 0.40
N TYR A 138 10.24 3.55 -0.11
CA TYR A 138 8.88 3.34 0.38
C TYR A 138 8.84 2.93 1.86
N GLU A 139 9.72 2.00 2.25
CA GLU A 139 9.77 1.53 3.64
C GLU A 139 10.21 2.64 4.60
N SER A 140 11.14 3.49 4.18
CA SER A 140 11.53 4.68 4.94
C SER A 140 10.35 5.64 5.13
N LEU A 141 9.52 5.87 4.10
CA LEU A 141 8.33 6.72 4.25
C LEU A 141 7.37 6.21 5.33
N VAL A 142 7.20 4.89 5.47
CA VAL A 142 6.37 4.32 6.53
C VAL A 142 6.97 4.58 7.90
N ILE A 143 8.26 4.28 8.07
CA ILE A 143 8.99 4.45 9.33
C ILE A 143 9.03 5.92 9.73
N ASP A 144 9.45 6.79 8.83
CA ASP A 144 9.63 8.22 9.08
C ASP A 144 8.29 8.91 9.36
N GLY A 145 7.22 8.47 8.68
CA GLY A 145 5.88 8.94 8.93
C GLY A 145 5.39 8.61 10.35
N ILE A 146 5.66 7.41 10.86
CA ILE A 146 5.33 7.03 12.24
C ILE A 146 6.21 7.82 13.25
N LYS A 147 7.51 7.87 13.02
CA LYS A 147 8.46 8.61 13.88
C LYS A 147 8.15 10.10 13.93
N LYS A 148 7.67 10.70 12.84
CA LYS A 148 7.21 12.09 12.80
C LYS A 148 6.17 12.36 13.88
N TYR A 149 5.19 11.47 14.04
CA TYR A 149 4.11 11.66 15.01
C TYR A 149 4.51 11.29 16.44
N LEU A 150 5.38 10.30 16.64
CA LEU A 150 6.01 10.08 17.95
C LEU A 150 6.74 11.33 18.41
N LYS A 151 7.58 11.91 17.54
CA LYS A 151 8.29 13.17 17.84
C LYS A 151 7.34 14.34 18.11
N LEU A 152 6.27 14.48 17.33
CA LEU A 152 5.26 15.54 17.51
C LEU A 152 4.60 15.45 18.89
N LEU A 153 4.27 14.23 19.33
CA LEU A 153 3.66 13.95 20.62
C LEU A 153 4.68 13.94 21.78
N LYS A 154 5.98 13.95 21.47
CA LYS A 154 7.08 13.74 22.43
C LYS A 154 7.01 12.38 23.12
N PHE A 155 6.63 11.35 22.35
CA PHE A 155 6.60 9.95 22.77
C PHE A 155 7.82 9.22 22.23
N ASP A 156 8.20 8.14 22.92
CA ASP A 156 9.20 7.18 22.47
C ASP A 156 8.55 5.87 22.00
N GLU A 157 9.36 4.93 21.57
CA GLU A 157 8.90 3.64 21.04
C GLU A 157 8.17 2.79 22.09
N SER A 158 8.46 2.95 23.41
CA SER A 158 7.75 2.26 24.50
C SER A 158 6.31 2.76 24.67
N GLN A 159 5.95 3.82 23.99
CA GLN A 159 4.63 4.43 23.98
C GLN A 159 3.93 4.28 22.63
N LEU A 160 4.38 3.31 21.81
CA LEU A 160 3.86 2.99 20.49
C LEU A 160 3.12 1.65 20.53
N ILE A 161 1.92 1.62 19.95
CA ILE A 161 1.18 0.38 19.69
C ILE A 161 0.99 0.25 18.17
N LEU A 162 1.36 -0.88 17.60
CA LEU A 162 1.07 -1.21 16.20
C LEU A 162 -0.08 -2.20 16.13
N SER A 163 -1.02 -1.92 15.24
CA SER A 163 -2.22 -2.75 15.12
C SER A 163 -2.64 -2.93 13.66
N GLY A 164 -3.36 -4.00 13.39
CA GLY A 164 -3.90 -4.27 12.06
C GLY A 164 -4.73 -5.53 11.99
N LEU A 165 -5.49 -5.64 10.91
CA LEU A 165 -6.27 -6.83 10.58
C LEU A 165 -5.79 -7.39 9.23
N SER A 166 -5.60 -8.73 9.14
CA SER A 166 -5.21 -9.41 7.90
C SER A 166 -3.93 -8.78 7.28
N MET A 167 -4.01 -8.17 6.08
CA MET A 167 -2.87 -7.47 5.46
C MET A 167 -2.21 -6.44 6.39
N GLY A 168 -2.99 -5.76 7.21
CA GLY A 168 -2.48 -4.78 8.18
C GLY A 168 -1.60 -5.40 9.26
N THR A 169 -1.79 -6.68 9.59
CA THR A 169 -0.92 -7.38 10.55
C THR A 169 0.48 -7.57 10.01
N PHE A 170 0.60 -7.82 8.70
CA PHE A 170 1.90 -7.90 8.05
C PHE A 170 2.67 -6.59 8.20
N GLY A 171 2.04 -5.45 7.88
CA GLY A 171 2.64 -4.13 8.07
C GLY A 171 3.05 -3.88 9.52
N SER A 172 2.16 -4.19 10.47
CA SER A 172 2.45 -4.03 11.90
C SER A 172 3.68 -4.82 12.33
N LEU A 173 3.76 -6.10 11.99
CA LEU A 173 4.89 -6.97 12.36
C LEU A 173 6.17 -6.55 11.63
N TYR A 174 6.10 -6.37 10.31
CA TYR A 174 7.26 -6.03 9.48
C TYR A 174 7.96 -4.74 9.92
N TYR A 175 7.18 -3.68 10.17
CA TYR A 175 7.71 -2.41 10.67
C TYR A 175 7.98 -2.42 12.16
N GLY A 176 7.29 -3.27 12.91
CA GLY A 176 7.55 -3.49 14.32
C GLY A 176 8.96 -4.00 14.60
N CYS A 177 9.54 -4.80 13.71
CA CYS A 177 10.94 -5.23 13.81
C CYS A 177 11.94 -4.06 13.84
N THR A 178 11.59 -2.93 13.21
CA THR A 178 12.43 -1.73 13.20
C THR A 178 12.02 -0.71 14.26
N LEU A 179 10.71 -0.56 14.51
CA LEU A 179 10.15 0.47 15.39
C LEU A 179 10.13 0.05 16.86
N ARG A 180 10.21 -1.25 17.16
CA ARG A 180 10.23 -1.77 18.54
C ARG A 180 9.07 -1.23 19.39
N PRO A 181 7.81 -1.43 19.00
CA PRO A 181 6.68 -0.91 19.75
C PRO A 181 6.52 -1.58 21.11
N HIS A 182 5.83 -0.91 22.02
CA HIS A 182 5.44 -1.50 23.31
C HIS A 182 4.55 -2.73 23.17
N ALA A 183 3.63 -2.71 22.17
CA ALA A 183 2.68 -3.81 21.98
C ALA A 183 2.17 -3.90 20.54
N PHE A 184 1.65 -5.09 20.22
CA PHE A 184 0.93 -5.36 18.98
C PHE A 184 -0.51 -5.78 19.26
N ILE A 185 -1.45 -5.30 18.42
CA ILE A 185 -2.85 -5.77 18.41
C ILE A 185 -3.15 -6.32 17.02
N LEU A 186 -3.14 -7.63 16.87
CA LEU A 186 -3.16 -8.29 15.58
C LEU A 186 -4.38 -9.20 15.41
N GLY A 187 -5.15 -8.94 14.35
CA GLY A 187 -6.26 -9.81 13.95
C GLY A 187 -5.92 -10.59 12.67
N LYS A 188 -5.89 -11.93 12.73
CA LYS A 188 -5.52 -12.82 11.61
C LYS A 188 -4.13 -12.52 11.05
N PRO A 189 -3.06 -12.75 11.83
CA PRO A 189 -1.69 -12.42 11.44
C PRO A 189 -1.24 -13.20 10.20
N LEU A 190 -0.47 -12.52 9.36
CA LEU A 190 0.09 -13.02 8.12
C LEU A 190 1.59 -12.72 8.08
N GLY A 191 2.41 -13.72 7.72
CA GLY A 191 3.86 -13.58 7.57
C GLY A 191 4.38 -14.12 6.22
N SER A 192 3.92 -15.31 5.82
CA SER A 192 4.44 -16.01 4.63
C SER A 192 3.67 -15.62 3.37
N LEU A 193 3.96 -14.45 2.80
CA LEU A 193 3.28 -13.97 1.59
C LEU A 193 3.54 -14.83 0.35
N GLY A 194 4.72 -15.44 0.28
CA GLY A 194 5.06 -16.35 -0.81
C GLY A 194 4.17 -17.59 -0.81
N ASP A 195 3.90 -18.17 0.35
CA ASP A 195 3.01 -19.33 0.49
C ASP A 195 1.57 -18.97 0.17
N ILE A 196 1.14 -17.77 0.52
CA ILE A 196 -0.20 -17.27 0.15
C ILE A 196 -0.30 -17.14 -1.37
N ALA A 197 0.72 -16.62 -2.04
CA ALA A 197 0.76 -16.51 -3.50
C ALA A 197 0.81 -17.89 -4.18
N GLU A 198 1.55 -18.85 -3.63
CA GLU A 198 1.57 -20.22 -4.14
C GLU A 198 0.24 -20.92 -3.97
N ASN A 199 -0.42 -20.75 -2.84
CA ASN A 199 -1.77 -21.28 -2.60
C ASN A 199 -2.79 -20.71 -3.60
N GLU A 200 -2.72 -19.39 -3.89
CA GLU A 200 -3.55 -18.75 -4.92
C GLU A 200 -3.28 -19.35 -6.30
N ARG A 201 -2.02 -19.55 -6.64
CA ARG A 201 -1.63 -20.06 -7.97
C ARG A 201 -2.05 -21.51 -8.20
N ILE A 202 -1.94 -22.37 -7.18
CA ILE A 202 -2.04 -23.83 -7.33
C ILE A 202 -3.31 -24.41 -6.71
N LYS A 203 -3.62 -24.01 -5.46
CA LYS A 203 -4.67 -24.68 -4.67
C LYS A 203 -6.02 -23.96 -4.71
N ARG A 204 -6.03 -22.65 -4.78
CA ARG A 204 -7.24 -21.83 -4.69
C ARG A 204 -7.23 -20.64 -5.65
N PRO A 205 -7.17 -20.88 -6.97
CA PRO A 205 -7.15 -19.79 -7.96
C PRO A 205 -8.39 -18.92 -7.87
N GLY A 206 -8.20 -17.60 -7.89
CA GLY A 206 -9.27 -16.60 -7.86
C GLY A 206 -9.77 -16.20 -6.47
N VAL A 207 -9.20 -16.76 -5.39
CA VAL A 207 -9.58 -16.40 -4.01
C VAL A 207 -8.89 -15.10 -3.57
N PHE A 208 -7.59 -14.97 -3.86
CA PHE A 208 -6.82 -13.79 -3.49
C PHE A 208 -5.75 -13.42 -4.53
N PRO A 209 -6.14 -13.03 -5.77
CA PRO A 209 -5.22 -12.75 -6.89
C PRO A 209 -4.16 -11.69 -6.56
N THR A 210 -4.47 -10.74 -5.68
CA THR A 210 -3.53 -9.71 -5.24
C THR A 210 -2.21 -10.29 -4.70
N SER A 211 -2.22 -11.48 -4.11
CA SER A 211 -1.00 -12.12 -3.62
C SER A 211 0.01 -12.41 -4.73
N LEU A 212 -0.47 -12.79 -5.92
CA LEU A 212 0.36 -13.00 -7.11
C LEU A 212 0.94 -11.68 -7.61
N ASP A 213 0.15 -10.60 -7.58
CA ASP A 213 0.62 -9.27 -7.97
C ASP A 213 1.68 -8.76 -6.99
N VAL A 214 1.51 -8.99 -5.70
CA VAL A 214 2.50 -8.65 -4.66
C VAL A 214 3.80 -9.42 -4.87
N LEU A 215 3.73 -10.74 -5.11
CA LEU A 215 4.90 -11.56 -5.42
C LEU A 215 5.62 -11.03 -6.65
N LYS A 216 4.89 -10.81 -7.75
CA LYS A 216 5.43 -10.30 -9.01
C LYS A 216 6.06 -8.92 -8.86
N LYS A 217 5.39 -8.00 -8.12
CA LYS A 217 5.87 -6.65 -7.87
C LYS A 217 7.22 -6.64 -7.13
N ASN A 218 7.38 -7.49 -6.14
CA ASN A 218 8.56 -7.47 -5.28
C ASN A 218 9.73 -8.31 -5.80
N THR A 219 9.47 -9.31 -6.66
CA THR A 219 10.50 -10.27 -7.11
C THR A 219 10.69 -10.32 -8.62
N ASN A 220 9.84 -9.66 -9.39
CA ASN A 220 9.76 -9.77 -10.85
C ASN A 220 9.53 -11.19 -11.36
N ASN A 221 9.23 -12.15 -10.49
CA ASN A 221 9.07 -13.56 -10.82
C ASN A 221 7.93 -14.20 -10.04
N MET A 222 7.63 -15.45 -10.36
CA MET A 222 6.60 -16.27 -9.71
C MET A 222 7.08 -17.71 -9.48
N ASN A 223 8.37 -17.96 -9.54
CA ASN A 223 8.97 -19.27 -9.30
C ASN A 223 9.23 -19.54 -7.81
N ALA A 224 9.71 -20.73 -7.48
CA ALA A 224 10.00 -21.14 -6.10
C ALA A 224 11.00 -20.20 -5.40
N ASN A 225 12.01 -19.69 -6.13
CA ASN A 225 12.96 -18.73 -5.56
C ASN A 225 12.29 -17.40 -5.19
N ALA A 226 11.34 -16.94 -6.00
CA ALA A 226 10.58 -15.72 -5.70
C ALA A 226 9.71 -15.90 -4.44
N ILE A 227 9.06 -17.07 -4.32
CA ILE A 227 8.26 -17.44 -3.14
C ILE A 227 9.13 -17.42 -1.88
N LYS A 228 10.27 -18.11 -1.95
CA LYS A 228 11.23 -18.12 -0.85
C LYS A 228 11.72 -16.72 -0.50
N CYS A 229 12.15 -15.94 -1.49
CA CYS A 229 12.68 -14.60 -1.30
C CYS A 229 11.69 -13.67 -0.57
N ILE A 230 10.40 -13.70 -0.92
CA ILE A 230 9.40 -12.83 -0.25
C ILE A 230 9.07 -13.32 1.16
N ASN A 231 9.15 -14.63 1.43
CA ASN A 231 9.00 -15.18 2.76
C ASN A 231 10.22 -14.83 3.64
N ASP A 232 11.42 -15.07 3.14
CA ASP A 232 12.68 -14.77 3.86
C ASP A 232 12.75 -13.28 4.21
N ARG A 233 12.33 -12.38 3.33
CA ARG A 233 12.32 -10.94 3.59
C ARG A 233 11.54 -10.55 4.85
N PHE A 234 10.51 -11.31 5.20
CA PHE A 234 9.78 -11.12 6.43
C PHE A 234 10.43 -11.87 7.60
N TRP A 235 10.70 -13.17 7.42
CA TRP A 235 11.12 -14.03 8.50
C TRP A 235 12.53 -13.72 8.97
N ASP A 236 13.50 -13.46 8.08
CA ASP A 236 14.85 -13.06 8.47
C ASP A 236 14.81 -11.81 9.36
N LYS A 237 14.00 -10.81 8.98
CA LYS A 237 13.85 -9.59 9.77
C LYS A 237 13.13 -9.82 11.10
N PHE A 238 12.15 -10.73 11.12
CA PHE A 238 11.38 -11.06 12.32
C PHE A 238 12.20 -11.89 13.30
N ASP A 239 12.90 -12.91 12.81
CA ASP A 239 13.71 -13.83 13.63
C ASP A 239 14.95 -13.15 14.23
N GLU A 240 15.52 -12.15 13.53
CA GLU A 240 16.61 -11.32 14.06
C GLU A 240 16.14 -10.31 15.12
N THR A 241 14.82 -10.20 15.32
CA THR A 241 14.24 -9.22 16.24
C THR A 241 13.97 -9.84 17.61
N ASP A 242 14.60 -9.32 18.63
CA ASP A 242 14.26 -9.59 20.02
C ASP A 242 13.13 -8.63 20.46
N PHE A 243 11.93 -9.19 20.62
CA PHE A 243 10.71 -8.44 21.00
C PHE A 243 10.50 -8.43 22.51
#